data_8172e2bde5f1d16c827f6a0800b1d16a
#
_entry.id   8172e2bde5f1d16c827f6a0800b1d16a
#
_cell.length_a   1.000
_cell.length_b   1.000
_cell.length_c   1.000
_cell.angle_alpha   90.00
_cell.angle_beta   90.00
_cell.angle_gamma   90.00
#
_symmetry.space_group_name_H-M   'P 1'
#
loop_
_entity.id
_entity.type
_entity.pdbx_description
1 polymer ?
#
loop_
_entity_poly.entity_id
_entity_poly.type
_entity_poly.pdbx_seq_one_letter_code
_entity_poly.pdbx_strand_id
1 'polypeptide(L)'
;MGTRNMIFCTCGTGFGAGLILDGRLYVGANDMAGEIGHVRLAIQGPVGYGKKGSAEGFCSGGGIAQTARAYVLEQWQQGKKVAFCREQAELNELSAFKIGEAAQKGDQAAVEILAETGRWLGRALAVLVDILNPEMVVIGGIYARQTALIRPEAERVLAEEALLCNREVCRIVPAALGERIGDYACMVVALWSGT
;
A
#
# COMPACT_ATOMS: atom_id res chain seq x y z
N MET A 1 15.99 13.79 -19.22
CA MET A 1 16.64 12.61 -18.64
C MET A 1 15.60 11.83 -17.85
N GLY A 2 15.54 10.50 -17.96
CA GLY A 2 14.63 9.68 -17.15
C GLY A 2 15.13 9.57 -15.70
N THR A 3 14.23 9.17 -14.78
CA THR A 3 14.53 8.90 -13.38
C THR A 3 15.47 7.68 -13.28
N ARG A 4 16.55 7.78 -12.53
CA ARG A 4 17.54 6.72 -12.39
C ARG A 4 17.32 5.86 -11.14
N ASN A 5 16.80 6.46 -10.07
CA ASN A 5 16.50 5.78 -8.81
C ASN A 5 15.01 5.86 -8.55
N MET A 6 14.30 4.77 -8.83
CA MET A 6 12.85 4.70 -8.75
C MET A 6 12.41 3.41 -8.06
N ILE A 7 11.37 3.52 -7.26
CA ILE A 7 10.70 2.38 -6.65
C ILE A 7 9.28 2.30 -7.22
N PHE A 8 8.87 1.13 -7.67
CA PHE A 8 7.49 0.84 -7.98
C PHE A 8 6.90 -0.03 -6.87
N CYS A 9 5.90 0.49 -6.15
CA CYS A 9 5.17 -0.28 -5.14
C CYS A 9 3.84 -0.78 -5.71
N THR A 10 3.57 -2.06 -5.55
CA THR A 10 2.25 -2.64 -5.81
C THR A 10 1.45 -2.71 -4.51
N CYS A 11 0.28 -2.08 -4.49
CA CYS A 11 -0.66 -2.09 -3.37
C CYS A 11 -1.96 -2.75 -3.85
N GLY A 12 -1.94 -4.08 -3.93
CA GLY A 12 -3.02 -4.92 -4.46
C GLY A 12 -3.46 -5.98 -3.49
N THR A 13 -3.55 -7.24 -3.93
CA THR A 13 -3.79 -8.40 -3.06
C THR A 13 -2.70 -8.52 -1.99
N GLY A 14 -1.43 -8.28 -2.39
CA GLY A 14 -0.28 -8.13 -1.51
C GLY A 14 0.30 -6.72 -1.57
N PHE A 15 1.47 -6.54 -0.92
CA PHE A 15 2.27 -5.31 -0.95
C PHE A 15 3.74 -5.64 -1.16
N GLY A 16 4.32 -5.16 -2.25
CA GLY A 16 5.72 -5.39 -2.60
C GLY A 16 6.29 -4.24 -3.40
N ALA A 17 7.60 -4.28 -3.71
CA ALA A 17 8.25 -3.26 -4.51
C ALA A 17 9.18 -3.84 -5.57
N GLY A 18 9.31 -3.15 -6.70
CA GLY A 18 10.36 -3.31 -7.68
C GLY A 18 11.32 -2.12 -7.61
N LEU A 19 12.61 -2.39 -7.68
CA LEU A 19 13.64 -1.39 -7.45
C LEU A 19 14.44 -1.13 -8.74
N ILE A 20 14.50 0.12 -9.17
CA ILE A 20 15.42 0.61 -10.19
C ILE A 20 16.45 1.48 -9.48
N LEU A 21 17.70 1.03 -9.46
CA LEU A 21 18.81 1.74 -8.82
C LEU A 21 19.89 2.01 -9.89
N ASP A 22 20.33 3.27 -9.97
CA ASP A 22 21.26 3.73 -11.01
C ASP A 22 20.83 3.41 -12.45
N GLY A 23 19.51 3.40 -12.70
CA GLY A 23 18.92 3.10 -14.00
C GLY A 23 18.88 1.63 -14.35
N ARG A 24 19.11 0.73 -13.39
CA ARG A 24 19.10 -0.73 -13.56
C ARG A 24 18.12 -1.39 -12.60
N LEU A 25 17.47 -2.45 -13.05
CA LEU A 25 16.67 -3.30 -12.19
C LEU A 25 17.58 -3.95 -11.13
N TYR A 26 17.26 -3.72 -9.86
CA TYR A 26 17.95 -4.35 -8.74
C TYR A 26 17.15 -5.55 -8.25
N VAL A 27 17.71 -6.74 -8.37
CA VAL A 27 17.03 -7.99 -8.03
C VAL A 27 17.54 -8.63 -6.72
N GLY A 28 18.70 -8.17 -6.21
CA GLY A 28 19.31 -8.75 -5.03
C GLY A 28 20.09 -10.05 -5.33
N ALA A 29 20.44 -10.77 -4.28
CA ALA A 29 21.30 -11.97 -4.38
C ALA A 29 20.55 -13.22 -4.91
N ASN A 30 19.23 -13.25 -4.82
CA ASN A 30 18.38 -14.40 -5.15
C ASN A 30 17.06 -13.97 -5.82
N ASP A 31 17.07 -12.83 -6.50
CA ASP A 31 15.95 -12.24 -7.22
C ASP A 31 14.75 -11.83 -6.32
N MET A 32 14.97 -11.71 -5.02
CA MET A 32 13.95 -11.38 -4.02
C MET A 32 14.09 -9.96 -3.43
N ALA A 33 14.73 -9.03 -4.14
CA ALA A 33 14.78 -7.65 -3.68
C ALA A 33 13.40 -6.98 -3.78
N GLY A 34 13.09 -6.06 -2.86
CA GLY A 34 11.85 -5.30 -2.88
C GLY A 34 10.73 -5.85 -1.99
N GLU A 35 10.99 -6.83 -1.14
CA GLU A 35 10.03 -7.44 -0.22
C GLU A 35 9.66 -6.54 0.97
N ILE A 36 9.36 -5.26 0.69
CA ILE A 36 8.95 -4.26 1.70
C ILE A 36 7.68 -4.71 2.46
N GLY A 37 6.80 -5.44 1.80
CA GLY A 37 5.58 -5.97 2.42
C GLY A 37 5.86 -6.84 3.62
N HIS A 38 7.01 -7.51 3.65
CA HIS A 38 7.41 -8.39 4.74
C HIS A 38 8.13 -7.67 5.91
N VAL A 39 8.40 -6.36 5.77
CA VAL A 39 8.94 -5.55 6.87
C VAL A 39 7.89 -5.38 7.96
N ARG A 40 8.29 -5.62 9.21
CA ARG A 40 7.40 -5.43 10.37
C ARG A 40 7.35 -3.95 10.75
N LEU A 41 6.17 -3.36 10.72
CA LEU A 41 5.92 -1.97 11.12
C LEU A 41 5.39 -1.86 12.55
N ALA A 42 4.72 -2.91 13.06
CA ALA A 42 4.21 -2.96 14.43
C ALA A 42 4.26 -4.38 15.00
N ILE A 43 4.27 -4.48 16.33
CA ILE A 43 4.26 -5.79 17.04
C ILE A 43 2.94 -6.50 16.84
N GLN A 44 1.83 -5.75 16.82
CA GLN A 44 0.47 -6.25 16.61
C GLN A 44 -0.12 -5.62 15.34
N GLY A 45 -1.15 -6.23 14.79
CA GLY A 45 -1.85 -5.71 13.62
C GLY A 45 -2.29 -6.83 12.67
N PRO A 46 -2.84 -6.45 11.51
CA PRO A 46 -3.24 -7.40 10.49
C PRO A 46 -2.08 -8.28 10.02
N VAL A 47 -2.41 -9.44 9.49
CA VAL A 47 -1.43 -10.42 9.01
C VAL A 47 -1.23 -10.26 7.51
N GLY A 48 0.02 -10.07 7.07
CA GLY A 48 0.43 -10.17 5.68
C GLY A 48 1.47 -11.28 5.55
N TYR A 49 1.27 -12.22 4.63
CA TYR A 49 2.14 -13.37 4.36
C TYR A 49 2.65 -14.06 5.65
N GLY A 50 1.70 -14.40 6.55
CA GLY A 50 1.99 -15.07 7.82
C GLY A 50 2.61 -14.20 8.92
N LYS A 51 2.89 -12.91 8.69
CA LYS A 51 3.52 -12.01 9.65
C LYS A 51 2.55 -10.95 10.16
N LYS A 52 2.26 -10.94 11.47
CA LYS A 52 1.49 -9.87 12.11
C LYS A 52 2.22 -8.54 12.07
N GLY A 53 1.47 -7.46 11.82
CA GLY A 53 2.00 -6.10 11.85
C GLY A 53 3.04 -5.82 10.77
N SER A 54 3.03 -6.59 9.68
CA SER A 54 3.85 -6.33 8.50
C SER A 54 3.27 -5.20 7.65
N ALA A 55 4.09 -4.58 6.80
CA ALA A 55 3.64 -3.57 5.88
C ALA A 55 2.53 -4.10 4.95
N GLU A 56 2.63 -5.34 4.47
CA GLU A 56 1.56 -5.99 3.71
C GLU A 56 0.29 -6.15 4.54
N GLY A 57 0.41 -6.55 5.82
CA GLY A 57 -0.74 -6.66 6.72
C GLY A 57 -1.53 -5.36 6.83
N PHE A 58 -0.88 -4.21 6.78
CA PHE A 58 -1.55 -2.91 6.87
C PHE A 58 -1.96 -2.32 5.51
N CYS A 59 -1.14 -2.51 4.47
CA CYS A 59 -1.27 -1.76 3.22
C CYS A 59 -1.90 -2.56 2.08
N SER A 60 -2.05 -3.89 2.20
CA SER A 60 -2.66 -4.71 1.16
C SER A 60 -4.18 -4.75 1.25
N GLY A 61 -4.82 -5.23 0.17
CA GLY A 61 -6.28 -5.43 0.16
C GLY A 61 -6.75 -6.44 1.21
N GLY A 62 -5.96 -7.49 1.45
CA GLY A 62 -6.21 -8.44 2.53
C GLY A 62 -6.10 -7.81 3.91
N GLY A 63 -5.13 -6.92 4.10
CA GLY A 63 -4.93 -6.16 5.33
C GLY A 63 -6.07 -5.17 5.61
N ILE A 64 -6.47 -4.40 4.61
CA ILE A 64 -7.63 -3.48 4.72
C ILE A 64 -8.89 -4.25 5.11
N ALA A 65 -9.13 -5.42 4.49
CA ALA A 65 -10.27 -6.26 4.84
C ALA A 65 -10.20 -6.78 6.29
N GLN A 66 -9.01 -7.15 6.79
CA GLN A 66 -8.82 -7.56 8.19
C GLN A 66 -9.08 -6.39 9.16
N THR A 67 -8.56 -5.21 8.86
CA THR A 67 -8.80 -3.99 9.65
C THR A 67 -10.30 -3.66 9.70
N ALA A 68 -10.98 -3.72 8.55
CA ALA A 68 -12.42 -3.49 8.49
C ALA A 68 -13.22 -4.52 9.31
N ARG A 69 -12.87 -5.81 9.23
CA ARG A 69 -13.52 -6.85 10.05
C ARG A 69 -13.32 -6.61 11.54
N ALA A 70 -12.10 -6.29 11.95
CA ALA A 70 -11.80 -5.99 13.36
C ALA A 70 -12.63 -4.80 13.86
N TYR A 71 -12.69 -3.73 13.06
CA TYR A 71 -13.53 -2.56 13.35
C TYR A 71 -15.02 -2.93 13.52
N VAL A 72 -15.57 -3.67 12.55
CA VAL A 72 -17.00 -4.09 12.60
C VAL A 72 -17.30 -4.91 13.84
N LEU A 73 -16.47 -5.88 14.18
CA LEU A 73 -16.65 -6.72 15.37
C LEU A 73 -16.60 -5.89 16.66
N GLU A 74 -15.68 -4.94 16.75
CA GLU A 74 -15.58 -4.03 17.90
C GLU A 74 -16.84 -3.17 18.02
N GLN A 75 -17.33 -2.58 16.92
CA GLN A 75 -18.57 -1.77 16.95
C GLN A 75 -19.79 -2.62 17.38
N TRP A 76 -19.90 -3.84 16.88
CA TRP A 76 -21.01 -4.74 17.27
C TRP A 76 -20.95 -5.13 18.75
N GLN A 77 -19.76 -5.35 19.31
CA GLN A 77 -19.60 -5.60 20.76
C GLN A 77 -20.06 -4.41 21.59
N GLN A 78 -19.98 -3.18 21.05
CA GLN A 78 -20.50 -1.96 21.68
C GLN A 78 -22.00 -1.71 21.38
N GLY A 79 -22.68 -2.61 20.70
CA GLY A 79 -24.08 -2.46 20.29
C GLY A 79 -24.31 -1.45 19.15
N LYS A 80 -23.25 -1.02 18.45
CA LYS A 80 -23.33 -0.06 17.35
C LYS A 80 -23.53 -0.77 16.02
N LYS A 81 -24.20 -0.08 15.08
CA LYS A 81 -24.38 -0.54 13.70
C LYS A 81 -23.28 0.02 12.80
N VAL A 82 -22.84 -0.79 11.81
CA VAL A 82 -21.90 -0.39 10.77
C VAL A 82 -22.61 -0.42 9.43
N ALA A 83 -22.59 0.68 8.68
CA ALA A 83 -23.41 0.83 7.47
C ALA A 83 -22.94 -0.07 6.32
N PHE A 84 -21.63 -0.28 6.18
CA PHE A 84 -21.04 -1.12 5.13
C PHE A 84 -21.00 -2.63 5.47
N CYS A 85 -21.45 -3.01 6.69
CA CYS A 85 -21.54 -4.42 7.13
C CYS A 85 -22.60 -4.52 8.22
N ARG A 86 -23.79 -5.07 7.89
CA ARG A 86 -24.96 -5.06 8.75
C ARG A 86 -25.20 -6.39 9.45
N GLU A 87 -24.69 -7.46 8.89
CA GLU A 87 -24.89 -8.83 9.40
C GLU A 87 -23.63 -9.67 9.26
N GLN A 88 -23.58 -10.77 10.02
CA GLN A 88 -22.40 -11.62 10.13
C GLN A 88 -22.01 -12.28 8.79
N ALA A 89 -22.98 -12.56 7.92
CA ALA A 89 -22.70 -13.11 6.60
C ALA A 89 -21.82 -12.18 5.74
N GLU A 90 -22.00 -10.85 5.88
CA GLU A 90 -21.26 -9.85 5.12
C GLU A 90 -19.79 -9.68 5.57
N LEU A 91 -19.44 -10.13 6.79
CA LEU A 91 -18.06 -10.01 7.31
C LEU A 91 -17.03 -10.68 6.39
N ASN A 92 -17.36 -11.87 5.86
CA ASN A 92 -16.44 -12.60 5.00
C ASN A 92 -16.32 -12.00 3.59
N GLU A 93 -17.27 -11.16 3.22
CA GLU A 93 -17.29 -10.47 1.95
C GLU A 93 -16.59 -9.10 1.98
N LEU A 94 -16.14 -8.64 3.16
CA LEU A 94 -15.40 -7.39 3.27
C LEU A 94 -14.10 -7.47 2.49
N SER A 95 -13.88 -6.45 1.67
CA SER A 95 -12.72 -6.29 0.81
C SER A 95 -12.33 -4.82 0.71
N ALA A 96 -11.09 -4.55 0.30
CA ALA A 96 -10.66 -3.19 0.05
C ALA A 96 -11.54 -2.46 -0.99
N PHE A 97 -12.13 -3.18 -1.93
CA PHE A 97 -13.08 -2.63 -2.90
C PHE A 97 -14.35 -2.13 -2.21
N LYS A 98 -15.02 -2.99 -1.41
CA LYS A 98 -16.22 -2.60 -0.64
C LYS A 98 -15.96 -1.42 0.29
N ILE A 99 -14.80 -1.41 0.98
CA ILE A 99 -14.42 -0.28 1.85
C ILE A 99 -14.19 0.99 1.02
N GLY A 100 -13.54 0.88 -0.14
CA GLY A 100 -13.37 2.01 -1.06
C GLY A 100 -14.70 2.58 -1.55
N GLU A 101 -15.66 1.73 -1.92
CA GLU A 101 -17.01 2.18 -2.32
C GLU A 101 -17.77 2.85 -1.17
N ALA A 102 -17.69 2.28 0.04
CA ALA A 102 -18.33 2.88 1.22
C ALA A 102 -17.75 4.26 1.54
N ALA A 103 -16.42 4.39 1.49
CA ALA A 103 -15.74 5.66 1.70
C ALA A 103 -16.10 6.72 0.65
N GLN A 104 -16.21 6.33 -0.63
CA GLN A 104 -16.67 7.23 -1.71
C GLN A 104 -18.12 7.69 -1.53
N LYS A 105 -18.95 6.88 -0.87
CA LYS A 105 -20.33 7.24 -0.48
C LYS A 105 -20.39 8.07 0.81
N GLY A 106 -19.26 8.42 1.40
CA GLY A 106 -19.16 9.26 2.59
C GLY A 106 -19.24 8.51 3.93
N ASP A 107 -19.12 7.19 3.96
CA ASP A 107 -19.06 6.44 5.21
C ASP A 107 -17.77 6.77 5.95
N GLN A 108 -17.89 7.42 7.12
CA GLN A 108 -16.77 7.95 7.88
C GLN A 108 -15.87 6.85 8.44
N ALA A 109 -16.42 5.68 8.77
CA ALA A 109 -15.63 4.56 9.26
C ALA A 109 -14.78 3.96 8.13
N ALA A 110 -15.34 3.85 6.93
CA ALA A 110 -14.60 3.40 5.75
C ALA A 110 -13.51 4.42 5.35
N VAL A 111 -13.78 5.73 5.44
CA VAL A 111 -12.78 6.80 5.24
C VAL A 111 -11.64 6.64 6.23
N GLU A 112 -11.93 6.45 7.53
CA GLU A 112 -10.90 6.29 8.56
C GLU A 112 -10.05 5.02 8.38
N ILE A 113 -10.65 3.91 7.95
CA ILE A 113 -9.91 2.69 7.62
C ILE A 113 -8.90 2.94 6.50
N LEU A 114 -9.27 3.70 5.46
CA LEU A 114 -8.35 4.05 4.37
C LEU A 114 -7.30 5.08 4.81
N ALA A 115 -7.66 6.01 5.67
CA ALA A 115 -6.73 6.95 6.29
C ALA A 115 -5.69 6.23 7.16
N GLU A 116 -6.11 5.23 7.94
CA GLU A 116 -5.19 4.36 8.70
C GLU A 116 -4.24 3.60 7.77
N THR A 117 -4.75 3.05 6.67
CA THR A 117 -3.90 2.45 5.63
C THR A 117 -2.87 3.46 5.11
N GLY A 118 -3.27 4.72 4.91
CA GLY A 118 -2.36 5.81 4.53
C GLY A 118 -1.24 6.03 5.55
N ARG A 119 -1.57 6.07 6.83
CA ARG A 119 -0.58 6.23 7.92
C ARG A 119 0.48 5.11 7.91
N TRP A 120 0.05 3.87 7.76
CA TRP A 120 0.97 2.74 7.68
C TRP A 120 1.78 2.72 6.38
N LEU A 121 1.17 3.12 5.27
CA LEU A 121 1.89 3.30 4.01
C LEU A 121 2.98 4.37 4.14
N GLY A 122 2.69 5.49 4.78
CA GLY A 122 3.68 6.55 5.04
C GLY A 122 4.91 6.03 5.79
N ARG A 123 4.71 5.19 6.82
CA ARG A 123 5.83 4.54 7.54
C ARG A 123 6.63 3.59 6.64
N ALA A 124 5.96 2.77 5.84
CA ALA A 124 6.64 1.88 4.90
C ALA A 124 7.46 2.67 3.86
N LEU A 125 6.89 3.77 3.36
CA LEU A 125 7.57 4.65 2.42
C LEU A 125 8.77 5.36 3.05
N ALA A 126 8.68 5.78 4.32
CA ALA A 126 9.80 6.39 5.03
C ALA A 126 11.02 5.44 5.11
N VAL A 127 10.78 4.15 5.38
CA VAL A 127 11.84 3.14 5.35
C VAL A 127 12.52 3.07 3.99
N LEU A 128 11.74 3.06 2.89
CA LEU A 128 12.29 3.01 1.54
C LEU A 128 13.03 4.29 1.17
N VAL A 129 12.49 5.45 1.54
CA VAL A 129 13.06 6.77 1.24
C VAL A 129 14.39 6.94 1.97
N ASP A 130 14.47 6.55 3.24
CA ASP A 130 15.70 6.73 4.02
C ASP A 130 16.79 5.71 3.69
N ILE A 131 16.42 4.49 3.28
CA ILE A 131 17.41 3.46 2.95
C ILE A 131 17.93 3.60 1.50
N LEU A 132 17.04 3.94 0.55
CA LEU A 132 17.36 3.89 -0.89
C LEU A 132 17.49 5.27 -1.52
N ASN A 133 17.04 6.33 -0.85
CA ASN A 133 17.06 7.71 -1.32
C ASN A 133 16.63 7.86 -2.80
N PRO A 134 15.42 7.41 -3.16
CA PRO A 134 14.95 7.39 -4.54
C PRO A 134 14.50 8.79 -5.00
N GLU A 135 14.57 9.05 -6.29
CA GLU A 135 13.99 10.25 -6.91
C GLU A 135 12.46 10.17 -7.03
N MET A 136 11.93 8.94 -7.06
CA MET A 136 10.49 8.70 -7.26
C MET A 136 10.04 7.37 -6.66
N VAL A 137 8.87 7.38 -6.01
CA VAL A 137 8.12 6.18 -5.69
C VAL A 137 6.78 6.22 -6.43
N VAL A 138 6.55 5.23 -7.28
CA VAL A 138 5.29 5.05 -8.03
C VAL A 138 4.46 4.00 -7.33
N ILE A 139 3.20 4.28 -7.00
CA ILE A 139 2.35 3.34 -6.25
C ILE A 139 1.11 2.98 -7.06
N GLY A 140 0.95 1.68 -7.34
CA GLY A 140 -0.17 1.12 -8.08
C GLY A 140 -1.28 0.54 -7.20
N GLY A 141 -2.29 -0.04 -7.84
CA GLY A 141 -3.36 -0.79 -7.20
C GLY A 141 -4.33 0.06 -6.38
N ILE A 142 -4.56 -0.33 -5.13
CA ILE A 142 -5.55 0.33 -4.24
C ILE A 142 -5.19 1.80 -4.00
N TYR A 143 -3.91 2.11 -3.83
CA TYR A 143 -3.45 3.49 -3.68
C TYR A 143 -3.86 4.36 -4.88
N ALA A 144 -3.64 3.90 -6.10
CA ALA A 144 -4.00 4.65 -7.30
C ALA A 144 -5.51 4.88 -7.42
N ARG A 145 -6.34 3.91 -6.98
CA ARG A 145 -7.81 4.02 -6.98
C ARG A 145 -8.36 4.91 -5.86
N GLN A 146 -7.68 4.95 -4.71
CA GLN A 146 -8.12 5.66 -3.50
C GLN A 146 -7.15 6.77 -3.09
N THR A 147 -6.43 7.35 -4.05
CA THR A 147 -5.38 8.35 -3.82
C THR A 147 -5.88 9.51 -2.95
N ALA A 148 -7.10 9.99 -3.19
CA ALA A 148 -7.67 11.11 -2.44
C ALA A 148 -7.82 10.85 -0.93
N LEU A 149 -8.00 9.58 -0.53
CA LEU A 149 -8.22 9.18 0.86
C LEU A 149 -6.94 8.68 1.55
N ILE A 150 -6.06 8.00 0.79
CA ILE A 150 -4.84 7.38 1.34
C ILE A 150 -3.67 8.36 1.36
N ARG A 151 -3.51 9.15 0.29
CA ARG A 151 -2.35 10.02 0.08
C ARG A 151 -2.13 11.06 1.17
N PRO A 152 -3.13 11.81 1.65
CA PRO A 152 -2.92 12.87 2.64
C PRO A 152 -2.24 12.35 3.91
N GLU A 153 -2.72 11.22 4.44
CA GLU A 153 -2.15 10.61 5.64
C GLU A 153 -0.78 9.97 5.37
N ALA A 154 -0.60 9.36 4.18
CA ALA A 154 0.69 8.79 3.82
C ALA A 154 1.78 9.87 3.71
N GLU A 155 1.48 11.01 3.06
CA GLU A 155 2.42 12.13 2.93
C GLU A 155 2.70 12.80 4.29
N ARG A 156 1.67 12.94 5.15
CA ARG A 156 1.84 13.48 6.49
C ARG A 156 2.81 12.62 7.31
N VAL A 157 2.57 11.32 7.38
CA VAL A 157 3.42 10.39 8.15
C VAL A 157 4.81 10.27 7.53
N LEU A 158 4.92 10.23 6.21
CA LEU A 158 6.22 10.27 5.53
C LEU A 158 7.01 11.53 5.91
N ALA A 159 6.34 12.67 6.06
CA ALA A 159 6.96 13.92 6.45
C ALA A 159 7.47 13.92 7.91
N GLU A 160 6.82 13.16 8.77
CA GLU A 160 7.21 13.00 10.18
C GLU A 160 8.35 11.99 10.39
N GLU A 161 8.37 10.93 9.58
CA GLU A 161 9.23 9.76 9.81
C GLU A 161 10.52 9.80 8.97
N ALA A 162 10.51 10.36 7.76
CA ALA A 162 11.67 10.36 6.87
C ALA A 162 12.56 11.60 7.04
N LEU A 163 13.86 11.44 6.82
CA LEU A 163 14.81 12.54 6.80
C LEU A 163 14.41 13.59 5.75
N LEU A 164 14.43 14.86 6.15
CA LEU A 164 14.00 15.98 5.31
C LEU A 164 14.76 15.99 3.97
N CYS A 165 16.07 15.83 3.98
CA CYS A 165 16.91 15.85 2.77
C CYS A 165 16.59 14.73 1.78
N ASN A 166 16.18 13.54 2.27
CA ASN A 166 15.79 12.42 1.42
C ASN A 166 14.39 12.63 0.86
N ARG A 167 13.47 13.13 1.68
CA ARG A 167 12.10 13.41 1.28
C ARG A 167 11.98 14.50 0.21
N GLU A 168 12.79 15.56 0.31
CA GLU A 168 12.75 16.71 -0.63
C GLU A 168 13.15 16.32 -2.06
N VAL A 169 13.93 15.28 -2.25
CA VAL A 169 14.30 14.79 -3.59
C VAL A 169 13.37 13.71 -4.12
N CYS A 170 12.50 13.13 -3.27
CA CYS A 170 11.62 12.01 -3.59
C CYS A 170 10.20 12.46 -3.91
N ARG A 171 9.67 12.08 -5.06
CA ARG A 171 8.27 12.31 -5.45
C ARG A 171 7.45 11.02 -5.28
N ILE A 172 6.32 11.11 -4.58
CA ILE A 172 5.37 10.01 -4.45
C ILE A 172 4.22 10.24 -5.44
N VAL A 173 4.02 9.32 -6.37
CA VAL A 173 3.02 9.46 -7.43
C VAL A 173 2.20 8.18 -7.62
N PRO A 174 0.91 8.30 -7.97
CA PRO A 174 0.12 7.14 -8.38
C PRO A 174 0.58 6.62 -9.74
N ALA A 175 0.45 5.30 -9.95
CA ALA A 175 0.75 4.66 -11.22
C ALA A 175 -0.18 5.15 -12.34
N ALA A 176 0.38 5.74 -13.39
CA ALA A 176 -0.38 6.33 -14.49
C ALA A 176 -1.07 5.29 -15.39
N LEU A 177 -0.57 4.05 -15.44
CA LEU A 177 -1.14 2.97 -16.26
C LEU A 177 -2.44 2.40 -15.68
N GLY A 178 -2.75 2.68 -14.39
CA GLY A 178 -3.96 2.19 -13.72
C GLY A 178 -4.09 0.66 -13.82
N GLU A 179 -5.26 0.16 -14.20
CA GLU A 179 -5.55 -1.27 -14.33
C GLU A 179 -4.77 -1.96 -15.47
N ARG A 180 -4.28 -1.20 -16.45
CA ARG A 180 -3.51 -1.76 -17.57
C ARG A 180 -2.07 -2.15 -17.22
N ILE A 181 -1.62 -1.89 -16.00
CA ILE A 181 -0.24 -2.16 -15.60
C ILE A 181 0.12 -3.65 -15.73
N GLY A 182 -0.83 -4.55 -15.46
CA GLY A 182 -0.64 -5.99 -15.63
C GLY A 182 -0.35 -6.38 -17.08
N ASP A 183 -1.11 -5.81 -18.02
CA ASP A 183 -0.93 -6.09 -19.47
C ASP A 183 0.42 -5.60 -19.95
N TYR A 184 0.83 -4.39 -19.54
CA TYR A 184 2.16 -3.87 -19.89
C TYR A 184 3.28 -4.69 -19.25
N ALA A 185 3.12 -5.13 -17.99
CA ALA A 185 4.11 -5.98 -17.34
C ALA A 185 4.31 -7.30 -18.10
N CYS A 186 3.23 -7.97 -18.51
CA CYS A 186 3.30 -9.20 -19.31
C CYS A 186 4.00 -8.95 -20.64
N MET A 187 3.70 -7.85 -21.35
CA MET A 187 4.36 -7.52 -22.61
C MET A 187 5.85 -7.24 -22.42
N VAL A 188 6.23 -6.49 -21.37
CA VAL A 188 7.64 -6.20 -21.08
C VAL A 188 8.40 -7.49 -20.78
N VAL A 189 7.85 -8.38 -19.95
CA VAL A 189 8.48 -9.67 -19.64
C VAL A 189 8.63 -10.54 -20.89
N ALA A 190 7.61 -10.57 -21.75
CA ALA A 190 7.67 -11.34 -23.02
C ALA A 190 8.72 -10.79 -24.01
N LEU A 191 9.00 -9.48 -23.96
CA LEU A 191 10.00 -8.82 -24.81
C LEU A 191 11.38 -8.75 -24.15
N TRP A 192 11.51 -9.13 -22.89
CA TRP A 192 12.77 -9.07 -22.15
C TRP A 192 13.74 -10.14 -22.66
N SER A 193 14.84 -9.71 -23.27
CA SER A 193 15.86 -10.61 -23.83
C SER A 193 16.94 -11.05 -22.84
N GLY A 194 16.82 -10.65 -21.57
CA GLY A 194 17.72 -11.12 -20.51
C GLY A 194 19.15 -10.54 -20.57
N THR A 195 19.33 -9.33 -21.12
CA THR A 195 20.63 -8.64 -21.15
C THR A 195 20.83 -7.69 -19.98
#